data_48091050603eaf19a55079e09360cdd6
#
_entry.id   48091050603eaf19a55079e09360cdd6
#
_cell.length_a   1.000
_cell.length_b   1.000
_cell.length_c   1.000
_cell.angle_alpha   90.00
_cell.angle_beta   90.00
_cell.angle_gamma   90.00
#
_symmetry.space_group_name_H-M   'P 1'
#
loop_
_entity.id
_entity.type
_entity.pdbx_description
1 polymer ?
#
loop_
_entity_poly.entity_id
_entity_poly.type
_entity_poly.pdbx_seq_one_letter_code
_entity_poly.pdbx_strand_id
1 'polypeptide(L)'
;MTKELMIVDDDLPFRERLSRSMEKKDFIVESFPSFNDSLKRIKEKKFDYVIVDMRLSDGSGLELIKKIRQISPKTKSLLLTGYGNIATAVAAIKSGAIDYLPKPAEIDQIYDALTNSKEILPPPPENP
;
A
#
# COMPACT_ATOMS: atom_id res chain seq x y z
N MET A 1 -4.62 -19.54 -5.17
CA MET A 1 -5.51 -18.98 -4.15
C MET A 1 -5.69 -17.50 -4.36
N THR A 2 -6.92 -17.05 -4.23
CA THR A 2 -7.24 -15.64 -4.44
C THR A 2 -6.75 -14.79 -3.26
N LYS A 3 -6.09 -13.68 -3.56
CA LYS A 3 -5.54 -12.79 -2.53
C LYS A 3 -6.45 -11.60 -2.32
N GLU A 4 -6.55 -11.17 -1.08
CA GLU A 4 -7.35 -10.03 -0.66
C GLU A 4 -6.51 -8.77 -0.68
N LEU A 5 -6.98 -7.76 -1.41
CA LEU A 5 -6.26 -6.50 -1.61
C LEU A 5 -7.13 -5.33 -1.19
N MET A 6 -6.57 -4.43 -0.38
CA MET A 6 -7.18 -3.15 -0.08
C MET A 6 -6.46 -2.06 -0.86
N ILE A 7 -7.23 -1.14 -1.46
CA ILE A 7 -6.67 0.03 -2.14
C ILE A 7 -7.18 1.28 -1.43
N VAL A 8 -6.27 2.17 -1.04
CA VAL A 8 -6.60 3.39 -0.34
C VAL A 8 -6.07 4.60 -1.11
N ASP A 9 -6.98 5.35 -1.71
CA ASP A 9 -6.65 6.52 -2.52
C ASP A 9 -7.88 7.41 -2.60
N ASP A 10 -7.73 8.72 -2.43
CA ASP A 10 -8.84 9.64 -2.50
C ASP A 10 -9.22 10.04 -3.94
N ASP A 11 -8.42 9.67 -4.92
CA ASP A 11 -8.72 9.88 -6.34
C ASP A 11 -9.65 8.75 -6.82
N LEU A 12 -10.94 9.05 -6.95
CA LEU A 12 -11.92 8.04 -7.31
C LEU A 12 -11.68 7.40 -8.68
N PRO A 13 -11.44 8.14 -9.76
CA PRO A 13 -11.17 7.51 -11.05
C PRO A 13 -9.96 6.59 -11.03
N PHE A 14 -8.89 6.99 -10.40
CA PHE A 14 -7.68 6.16 -10.27
C PHE A 14 -7.97 4.91 -9.45
N ARG A 15 -8.64 5.07 -8.32
CA ARG A 15 -8.98 3.95 -7.44
C ARG A 15 -9.85 2.91 -8.14
N GLU A 16 -10.86 3.36 -8.89
CA GLU A 16 -11.73 2.44 -9.63
C GLU A 16 -10.99 1.71 -10.74
N ARG A 17 -10.15 2.43 -11.50
CA ARG A 17 -9.37 1.83 -12.58
C ARG A 17 -8.38 0.80 -12.04
N LEU A 18 -7.67 1.14 -10.96
CA LEU A 18 -6.72 0.23 -10.33
C LEU A 18 -7.45 -1.00 -9.78
N SER A 19 -8.60 -0.80 -9.14
CA SER A 19 -9.39 -1.92 -8.61
C SER A 19 -9.78 -2.90 -9.71
N ARG A 20 -10.30 -2.40 -10.83
CA ARG A 20 -10.69 -3.26 -11.95
C ARG A 20 -9.50 -4.01 -12.54
N SER A 21 -8.36 -3.33 -12.65
CA SER A 21 -7.15 -3.96 -13.19
C SER A 21 -6.62 -5.06 -12.29
N MET A 22 -6.68 -4.85 -10.98
CA MET A 22 -6.21 -5.85 -10.03
C MET A 22 -7.20 -7.02 -9.92
N GLU A 23 -8.49 -6.77 -10.07
CA GLU A 23 -9.49 -7.84 -10.13
C GLU A 23 -9.25 -8.77 -11.32
N LYS A 24 -8.81 -8.24 -12.44
CA LYS A 24 -8.43 -9.04 -13.61
C LYS A 24 -7.20 -9.91 -13.35
N LYS A 25 -6.42 -9.59 -12.35
CA LYS A 25 -5.26 -10.38 -11.93
C LYS A 25 -5.59 -11.29 -10.74
N ASP A 26 -6.87 -11.56 -10.55
CA ASP A 26 -7.40 -12.51 -9.56
C ASP A 26 -7.31 -12.05 -8.10
N PHE A 27 -7.22 -10.73 -7.87
CA PHE A 27 -7.36 -10.19 -6.53
C PHE A 27 -8.83 -9.96 -6.19
N ILE A 28 -9.18 -10.16 -4.93
CA ILE A 28 -10.45 -9.69 -4.38
C ILE A 28 -10.16 -8.30 -3.80
N VAL A 29 -10.76 -7.28 -4.39
CA VAL A 29 -10.40 -5.89 -4.08
C VAL A 29 -11.50 -5.18 -3.30
N GLU A 30 -11.11 -4.50 -2.22
CA GLU A 30 -11.94 -3.49 -1.56
C GLU A 30 -11.17 -2.18 -1.60
N SER A 31 -11.86 -1.09 -1.91
CA SER A 31 -11.19 0.20 -2.02
C SER A 31 -11.86 1.24 -1.15
N PHE A 32 -11.07 2.16 -0.63
CA PHE A 32 -11.52 3.18 0.31
C PHE A 32 -10.91 4.54 -0.03
N PRO A 33 -11.68 5.62 0.14
CA PRO A 33 -11.18 6.95 -0.20
C PRO A 33 -10.35 7.61 0.90
N SER A 34 -10.34 7.06 2.11
CA SER A 34 -9.80 7.79 3.25
C SER A 34 -9.01 6.92 4.21
N PHE A 35 -8.19 7.60 5.00
CA PHE A 35 -7.44 7.02 6.11
C PHE A 35 -8.39 6.34 7.11
N ASN A 36 -9.41 7.07 7.54
CA ASN A 36 -10.31 6.58 8.59
C ASN A 36 -11.11 5.35 8.16
N ASP A 37 -11.66 5.36 6.95
CA ASP A 37 -12.44 4.24 6.46
C ASP A 37 -11.57 2.98 6.30
N SER A 38 -10.37 3.14 5.78
CA SER A 38 -9.45 2.02 5.60
C SER A 38 -8.97 1.46 6.94
N LEU A 39 -8.66 2.32 7.89
CA LEU A 39 -8.23 1.88 9.21
C LEU A 39 -9.34 1.10 9.91
N LYS A 40 -10.58 1.56 9.82
CA LYS A 40 -11.71 0.86 10.38
C LYS A 40 -11.82 -0.55 9.78
N ARG A 41 -11.70 -0.64 8.46
CA ARG A 41 -11.84 -1.92 7.78
C ARG A 41 -10.71 -2.90 8.09
N ILE A 42 -9.48 -2.41 8.22
CA ILE A 42 -8.33 -3.27 8.53
C ILE A 42 -8.47 -3.91 9.92
N LYS A 43 -9.18 -3.24 10.83
CA LYS A 43 -9.47 -3.80 12.15
C LYS A 43 -10.53 -4.89 12.11
N GLU A 44 -11.38 -4.88 11.09
CA GLU A 44 -12.48 -5.85 10.94
C GLU A 44 -12.08 -7.08 10.12
N LYS A 45 -11.13 -6.91 9.20
CA LYS A 45 -10.79 -7.94 8.23
C LYS A 45 -9.30 -7.91 7.94
N LYS A 46 -8.71 -9.09 7.78
CA LYS A 46 -7.30 -9.21 7.38
C LYS A 46 -7.19 -9.21 5.85
N PHE A 47 -6.24 -8.42 5.35
CA PHE A 47 -5.92 -8.36 3.94
C PHE A 47 -4.51 -8.89 3.72
N ASP A 48 -4.29 -9.48 2.56
CA ASP A 48 -2.94 -9.95 2.19
C ASP A 48 -2.07 -8.76 1.78
N TYR A 49 -2.67 -7.81 1.08
CA TYR A 49 -1.97 -6.65 0.53
C TYR A 49 -2.78 -5.38 0.70
N VAL A 50 -2.08 -4.26 0.86
CA VAL A 50 -2.69 -2.92 0.85
C VAL A 50 -1.86 -2.02 -0.03
N ILE A 51 -2.51 -1.31 -0.95
CA ILE A 51 -1.88 -0.26 -1.75
C ILE A 51 -2.38 1.07 -1.20
N VAL A 52 -1.47 1.94 -0.80
CA VAL A 52 -1.80 3.18 -0.11
C VAL A 52 -1.19 4.36 -0.84
N ASP A 53 -2.02 5.38 -1.13
CA ASP A 53 -1.51 6.67 -1.60
C ASP A 53 -0.86 7.41 -0.44
N MET A 54 0.24 8.08 -0.70
CA MET A 54 0.97 8.81 0.33
C MET A 54 0.15 9.92 0.97
N ARG A 55 -0.64 10.62 0.18
CA ARG A 55 -1.44 11.74 0.67
C ARG A 55 -2.92 11.42 0.58
N LEU A 56 -3.54 11.33 1.73
CA LEU A 56 -4.98 11.17 1.85
C LEU A 56 -5.54 12.46 2.43
N SER A 57 -6.80 12.77 2.13
CA SER A 57 -7.41 14.00 2.61
C SER A 57 -7.45 14.12 4.14
N ASP A 58 -7.50 12.98 4.81
CA ASP A 58 -7.61 12.91 6.28
C ASP A 58 -6.40 12.28 6.97
N GLY A 59 -5.27 12.16 6.26
CA GLY A 59 -4.07 11.63 6.90
C GLY A 59 -2.97 11.26 5.93
N SER A 60 -1.90 10.76 6.48
CA SER A 60 -0.73 10.33 5.72
C SER A 60 -0.76 8.83 5.45
N GLY A 61 -0.44 8.45 4.21
CA GLY A 61 -0.28 7.04 3.87
C GLY A 61 0.81 6.35 4.69
N LEU A 62 1.86 7.08 5.05
CA LEU A 62 2.92 6.53 5.90
C LEU A 62 2.40 6.16 7.29
N GLU A 63 1.59 7.03 7.88
CA GLU A 63 0.98 6.76 9.17
C GLU A 63 0.01 5.58 9.09
N LEU A 64 -0.73 5.48 8.00
CA LEU A 64 -1.63 4.35 7.79
C LEU A 64 -0.84 3.03 7.71
N ILE A 65 0.26 3.01 6.99
CA ILE A 65 1.12 1.83 6.89
C ILE A 65 1.64 1.42 8.27
N LYS A 66 2.06 2.37 9.08
CA LYS A 66 2.50 2.09 10.46
C LYS A 66 1.39 1.42 11.28
N LYS A 67 0.18 1.95 11.18
CA LYS A 67 -0.96 1.39 11.91
C LYS A 67 -1.34 0.01 11.40
N ILE A 68 -1.32 -0.19 10.09
CA ILE A 68 -1.58 -1.50 9.50
C ILE A 68 -0.56 -2.52 10.02
N ARG A 69 0.71 -2.14 10.07
CA ARG A 69 1.76 -3.03 10.57
C ARG A 69 1.51 -3.43 12.02
N GLN A 70 1.01 -2.52 12.85
CA GLN A 70 0.70 -2.82 14.25
C GLN A 70 -0.51 -3.75 14.39
N ILE A 71 -1.54 -3.52 13.57
CA ILE A 71 -2.80 -4.26 13.64
C ILE A 71 -2.68 -5.61 12.92
N SER A 72 -2.02 -5.63 11.77
CA SER A 72 -1.94 -6.80 10.89
C SER A 72 -0.52 -6.92 10.34
N PRO A 73 0.41 -7.45 11.13
CA PRO A 73 1.83 -7.48 10.75
C PRO A 73 2.14 -8.28 9.49
N LYS A 74 1.28 -9.21 9.11
CA LYS A 74 1.48 -10.04 7.91
C LYS A 74 0.96 -9.39 6.63
N THR A 75 0.18 -8.32 6.74
CA THR A 75 -0.30 -7.58 5.58
C THR A 75 0.87 -6.83 4.94
N LYS A 76 1.06 -7.02 3.65
CA LYS A 76 2.12 -6.35 2.90
C LYS A 76 1.58 -5.05 2.31
N SER A 77 2.23 -3.95 2.63
CA SER A 77 1.80 -2.61 2.20
C SER A 77 2.72 -2.04 1.15
N LEU A 78 2.13 -1.47 0.09
CA LEU A 78 2.84 -0.79 -0.98
C LEU A 78 2.43 0.68 -0.97
N LEU A 79 3.41 1.58 -0.97
CA LEU A 79 3.13 3.02 -1.03
C LEU A 79 3.21 3.50 -2.47
N LEU A 80 2.19 4.23 -2.92
CA LEU A 80 2.23 4.96 -4.19
C LEU A 80 2.28 6.45 -3.89
N THR A 81 3.10 7.20 -4.61
CA THR A 81 3.22 8.63 -4.35
C THR A 81 3.62 9.42 -5.59
N GLY A 82 3.04 10.60 -5.75
CA GLY A 82 3.48 11.57 -6.74
C GLY A 82 4.69 12.39 -6.27
N TYR A 83 5.12 12.20 -5.03
CA TYR A 83 6.20 12.95 -4.42
C TYR A 83 7.37 12.02 -4.10
N GLY A 84 7.94 11.43 -5.17
CA GLY A 84 9.01 10.46 -5.02
C GLY A 84 10.36 11.13 -4.78
N ASN A 85 10.97 10.86 -3.63
CA ASN A 85 12.37 11.16 -3.38
C ASN A 85 12.93 10.10 -2.44
N ILE A 86 14.25 10.12 -2.25
CA ILE A 86 14.93 9.12 -1.44
C ILE A 86 14.40 9.11 0.00
N ALA A 87 14.16 10.30 0.56
CA ALA A 87 13.68 10.42 1.94
C ALA A 87 12.30 9.76 2.09
N THR A 88 11.40 9.94 1.12
CA THR A 88 10.09 9.31 1.14
C THR A 88 10.19 7.80 1.04
N ALA A 89 11.06 7.30 0.16
CA ALA A 89 11.28 5.86 0.01
C ALA A 89 11.79 5.23 1.29
N VAL A 90 12.77 5.88 1.94
CA VAL A 90 13.32 5.41 3.21
C VAL A 90 12.25 5.42 4.29
N ALA A 91 11.45 6.49 4.37
CA ALA A 91 10.38 6.60 5.35
C ALA A 91 9.33 5.50 5.15
N ALA A 92 8.99 5.17 3.90
CA ALA A 92 8.03 4.11 3.59
C ALA A 92 8.53 2.75 4.10
N ILE A 93 9.77 2.41 3.82
CA ILE A 93 10.34 1.14 4.25
C ILE A 93 10.44 1.08 5.77
N LYS A 94 10.87 2.16 6.41
CA LYS A 94 10.93 2.23 7.88
C LYS A 94 9.55 2.10 8.52
N SER A 95 8.50 2.56 7.84
CA SER A 95 7.13 2.44 8.33
C SER A 95 6.57 1.03 8.18
N GLY A 96 7.22 0.20 7.38
CA GLY A 96 6.82 -1.18 7.19
C GLY A 96 6.30 -1.53 5.80
N ALA A 97 6.40 -0.61 4.84
CA ALA A 97 6.05 -0.90 3.46
C ALA A 97 7.05 -1.89 2.86
N ILE A 98 6.55 -2.78 2.00
CA ILE A 98 7.42 -3.71 1.28
C ILE A 98 8.13 -3.04 0.12
N ASP A 99 7.53 -2.00 -0.42
CA ASP A 99 8.08 -1.26 -1.54
C ASP A 99 7.39 0.09 -1.67
N TYR A 100 7.87 0.88 -2.60
CA TYR A 100 7.41 2.22 -2.87
C TYR A 100 7.50 2.43 -4.39
N LEU A 101 6.47 3.01 -4.98
CA LEU A 101 6.46 3.32 -6.41
C LEU A 101 6.00 4.75 -6.64
N PRO A 102 6.65 5.47 -7.56
CA PRO A 102 6.19 6.80 -7.94
C PRO A 102 4.97 6.71 -8.85
N LYS A 103 4.06 7.66 -8.75
CA LYS A 103 2.97 7.82 -9.70
C LYS A 103 3.46 8.66 -10.89
N PRO A 104 3.02 8.37 -12.09
CA PRO A 104 2.14 7.27 -12.48
C PRO A 104 2.87 5.93 -12.51
N ALA A 105 2.24 4.90 -11.94
CA ALA A 105 2.80 3.54 -11.94
C ALA A 105 1.96 2.66 -12.86
N GLU A 106 2.64 1.82 -13.65
CA GLU A 106 1.97 0.87 -14.51
C GLU A 106 1.42 -0.29 -13.68
N ILE A 107 0.32 -0.88 -14.15
CA ILE A 107 -0.31 -2.00 -13.45
C ILE A 107 0.67 -3.15 -13.23
N ASP A 108 1.48 -3.45 -14.24
CA ASP A 108 2.46 -4.54 -14.12
C ASP A 108 3.53 -4.23 -13.09
N GLN A 109 3.95 -2.96 -12.96
CA GLN A 109 4.89 -2.56 -11.92
C GLN A 109 4.29 -2.76 -10.52
N ILE A 110 3.01 -2.38 -10.36
CA ILE A 110 2.31 -2.54 -9.09
C ILE A 110 2.17 -4.03 -8.76
N TYR A 111 1.74 -4.83 -9.72
CA TYR A 111 1.58 -6.26 -9.54
C TYR A 111 2.90 -6.92 -9.15
N ASP A 112 3.99 -6.58 -9.84
CA ASP A 112 5.31 -7.13 -9.54
C ASP A 112 5.80 -6.71 -8.16
N ALA A 113 5.59 -5.45 -7.79
CA ALA A 113 6.00 -4.96 -6.47
C ALA A 113 5.26 -5.69 -5.35
N LEU A 114 3.99 -6.04 -5.55
CA LEU A 114 3.22 -6.77 -4.55
C LEU A 114 3.63 -8.24 -4.48
N THR A 115 3.76 -8.90 -5.62
CA THR A 115 3.86 -10.36 -5.67
C THR A 115 5.29 -10.88 -5.70
N ASN A 116 6.23 -10.11 -6.21
CA ASN A 116 7.64 -10.50 -6.24
C ASN A 116 8.42 -9.99 -5.04
N SER A 117 7.76 -9.25 -4.15
CA SER A 117 8.39 -8.86 -2.90
C SER A 117 8.59 -10.11 -2.06
N LYS A 118 9.80 -10.36 -1.69
CA LYS A 118 10.14 -11.45 -0.80
C LYS A 118 9.76 -11.04 0.62
N GLU A 119 10.44 -11.53 1.60
CA GLU A 119 10.17 -11.17 2.97
C GLU A 119 10.35 -9.66 3.19
N ILE A 120 9.66 -9.14 4.20
CA ILE A 120 9.89 -7.75 4.63
C ILE A 120 11.34 -7.68 5.09
N LEU A 121 12.14 -6.94 4.33
CA LEU A 121 13.55 -6.79 4.67
C LEU A 121 13.70 -5.97 5.94
N PRO A 122 14.65 -6.33 6.81
CA PRO A 122 14.97 -5.46 7.93
C PRO A 122 15.46 -4.11 7.40
N PRO A 123 15.25 -3.02 8.16
CA PRO A 123 15.76 -1.73 7.72
C PRO A 123 17.27 -1.81 7.49
N PRO A 124 17.78 -1.10 6.48
CA PRO A 124 19.21 -1.12 6.22
C PRO A 124 19.96 -0.63 7.47
N PRO A 125 21.13 -1.20 7.75
CA PRO A 125 21.91 -0.74 8.89
C PRO A 125 22.21 0.74 8.74
N GLU A 126 22.12 1.47 9.84
CA GLU A 126 22.48 2.86 9.81
C GLU A 126 23.96 2.96 9.47
N ASN A 127 24.25 3.79 8.48
CA ASN A 127 25.64 4.06 8.17
C ASN A 127 26.24 4.89 9.29
N PRO A 128 27.42 4.51 9.74
CA PRO A 128 28.14 5.35 10.68
C PRO A 128 28.51 6.69 10.05
#